data_8ba5df2005db968a74d65bd57fd6e083
#
_entry.id   8ba5df2005db968a74d65bd57fd6e083
#
_cell.length_a   1.000
_cell.length_b   1.000
_cell.length_c   1.000
_cell.angle_alpha   90.00
_cell.angle_beta   90.00
_cell.angle_gamma   90.00
#
_symmetry.space_group_name_H-M   'P 1'
#
loop_
_entity.id
_entity.type
_entity.pdbx_description
1 polymer ?
#
loop_
_entity_poly.entity_id
_entity_poly.type
_entity_poly.pdbx_seq_one_letter_code
_entity_poly.pdbx_strand_id
1 'polypeptide(L)'
;MVSIAMFGNYYAYDAVAPLADHLQRHLGFTDTQIGTLNAIYSFPNIIMVLIGGILVDRFGTRRATLYFTFVCVLGAAITASSSHFTVMAAGRLIFGLGAESMIVAITTALGQWFVGSQLGFAFGLNLSIARAGSLAADLSPTWAKTFYDAGWQQPLLLAVALCTVGLLGSIGYFVLESRAERRFKLERPAAAERFVWRDLWRFDRSYWYVTGLCVTFYSVIFPFRSTFAIKYFQHAHGLSLQEAGQMNGYVFAAAIFATPAFGLLVDRVGRRALFMVFGSLLLFTIFPILAYTNWNLWISTALIGISFSLVPAVLWPSVPHLVEANRLGTGYGLMTMLQNIGLMTFNLVVGALNDSRHAGADNPQGYMPMLWLFGLLSLFGVLFAIALRTRETGPHGHHLESSRAVRIAATGS
;
A
#
# COMPACT_ATOMS: atom_id res chain seq x y z
N MET A 1 3.54 -16.67 -11.89
CA MET A 1 4.81 -16.06 -12.32
C MET A 1 4.83 -14.57 -12.06
N VAL A 2 3.96 -13.76 -12.66
CA VAL A 2 3.95 -12.29 -12.47
C VAL A 2 3.80 -11.87 -11.00
N SER A 3 3.04 -12.62 -10.21
CA SER A 3 2.85 -12.32 -8.78
C SER A 3 4.13 -12.51 -7.94
N ILE A 4 5.14 -13.22 -8.43
CA ILE A 4 6.45 -13.33 -7.76
C ILE A 4 7.16 -11.96 -7.80
N ALA A 5 6.98 -11.20 -8.87
CA ALA A 5 7.48 -9.82 -8.94
C ALA A 5 6.78 -8.92 -7.92
N MET A 6 5.47 -9.12 -7.68
CA MET A 6 4.75 -8.41 -6.60
C MET A 6 5.33 -8.74 -5.22
N PHE A 7 5.63 -10.02 -4.95
CA PHE A 7 6.27 -10.42 -3.69
C PHE A 7 7.58 -9.67 -3.45
N GLY A 8 8.50 -9.71 -4.42
CA GLY A 8 9.81 -9.05 -4.33
C GLY A 8 9.69 -7.54 -4.16
N ASN A 9 8.76 -6.91 -4.89
CA ASN A 9 8.53 -5.48 -4.82
C ASN A 9 8.03 -5.04 -3.43
N TYR A 10 7.02 -5.72 -2.89
CA TYR A 10 6.48 -5.40 -1.57
C TYR A 10 7.49 -5.72 -0.44
N TYR A 11 8.26 -6.80 -0.59
CA TYR A 11 9.36 -7.09 0.32
C TYR A 11 10.37 -5.93 0.35
N ALA A 12 10.85 -5.49 -0.82
CA ALA A 12 11.85 -4.43 -0.90
C ALA A 12 11.32 -3.06 -0.45
N TYR A 13 10.02 -2.80 -0.66
CA TYR A 13 9.38 -1.60 -0.13
C TYR A 13 9.42 -1.59 1.40
N ASP A 14 8.96 -2.66 2.04
CA ASP A 14 8.82 -2.76 3.49
C ASP A 14 10.13 -3.10 4.22
N ALA A 15 11.19 -3.52 3.52
CA ALA A 15 12.49 -3.84 4.13
C ALA A 15 13.17 -2.66 4.85
N VAL A 16 12.75 -1.42 4.61
CA VAL A 16 13.26 -0.24 5.30
C VAL A 16 12.80 -0.18 6.76
N ALA A 17 11.58 -0.61 7.07
CA ALA A 17 11.03 -0.54 8.43
C ALA A 17 11.86 -1.30 9.48
N PRO A 18 12.22 -2.59 9.28
CA PRO A 18 13.06 -3.31 10.23
C PRO A 18 14.52 -2.83 10.25
N LEU A 19 14.95 -2.07 9.24
CA LEU A 19 16.29 -1.49 9.17
C LEU A 19 16.41 -0.10 9.78
N ALA A 20 15.30 0.55 10.11
CA ALA A 20 15.29 1.96 10.53
C ALA A 20 16.28 2.23 11.70
N ASP A 21 16.23 1.42 12.74
CA ASP A 21 17.14 1.53 13.91
C ASP A 21 18.60 1.18 13.55
N HIS A 22 18.84 0.18 12.69
CA HIS A 22 20.18 -0.15 12.18
C HIS A 22 20.79 1.00 11.37
N LEU A 23 20.02 1.64 10.48
CA LEU A 23 20.48 2.78 9.69
C LEU A 23 20.82 3.97 10.60
N GLN A 24 20.03 4.20 11.64
CA GLN A 24 20.30 5.23 12.62
C GLN A 24 21.57 4.96 13.41
N ARG A 25 21.74 3.78 13.98
CA ARG A 25 22.89 3.42 14.82
C ARG A 25 24.19 3.31 14.05
N HIS A 26 24.18 2.75 12.84
CA HIS A 26 25.42 2.48 12.09
C HIS A 26 25.79 3.58 11.11
N LEU A 27 24.81 4.30 10.54
CA LEU A 27 25.03 5.32 9.53
C LEU A 27 24.73 6.74 10.02
N GLY A 28 24.20 6.90 11.24
CA GLY A 28 23.81 8.19 11.81
C GLY A 28 22.60 8.83 11.11
N PHE A 29 21.74 8.04 10.46
CA PHE A 29 20.57 8.59 9.78
C PHE A 29 19.57 9.15 10.79
N THR A 30 18.97 10.29 10.44
CA THR A 30 17.87 10.88 11.20
C THR A 30 16.55 10.23 10.82
N ASP A 31 15.49 10.42 11.63
CA ASP A 31 14.14 9.96 11.31
C ASP A 31 13.59 10.66 10.07
N THR A 32 13.97 11.90 9.82
CA THR A 32 13.67 12.61 8.56
C THR A 32 14.27 11.89 7.36
N GLN A 33 15.52 11.43 7.45
CA GLN A 33 16.16 10.68 6.37
C GLN A 33 15.50 9.33 6.15
N ILE A 34 15.17 8.60 7.22
CA ILE A 34 14.44 7.33 7.14
C ILE A 34 13.06 7.53 6.50
N GLY A 35 12.31 8.54 6.96
CA GLY A 35 11.03 8.92 6.36
C GLY A 35 11.17 9.32 4.90
N THR A 36 12.27 10.01 4.54
CA THR A 36 12.55 10.41 3.16
C THR A 36 12.77 9.21 2.24
N LEU A 37 13.39 8.11 2.69
CA LEU A 37 13.55 6.90 1.86
C LEU A 37 12.21 6.33 1.39
N ASN A 38 11.16 6.39 2.22
CA ASN A 38 9.81 5.97 1.84
C ASN A 38 9.00 7.09 1.16
N ALA A 39 9.23 8.36 1.53
CA ALA A 39 8.61 9.50 0.87
C ALA A 39 9.05 9.62 -0.61
N ILE A 40 10.35 9.49 -0.87
CA ILE A 40 10.92 9.62 -2.23
C ILE A 40 10.51 8.46 -3.15
N TYR A 41 10.20 7.28 -2.59
CA TYR A 41 9.55 6.20 -3.31
C TYR A 41 8.16 6.60 -3.83
N SER A 42 7.38 7.29 -2.99
CA SER A 42 6.01 7.71 -3.34
C SER A 42 5.98 8.89 -4.32
N PHE A 43 7.06 9.67 -4.40
CA PHE A 43 7.12 10.85 -5.27
C PHE A 43 6.89 10.53 -6.76
N PRO A 44 7.60 9.60 -7.41
CA PRO A 44 7.33 9.28 -8.81
C PRO A 44 5.95 8.66 -9.01
N ASN A 45 5.41 7.98 -8.01
CA ASN A 45 4.12 7.32 -8.10
C ASN A 45 2.95 8.30 -8.27
N ILE A 46 3.13 9.57 -7.86
CA ILE A 46 2.15 10.65 -8.12
C ILE A 46 1.86 10.76 -9.62
N ILE A 47 2.87 10.56 -10.47
CA ILE A 47 2.77 10.72 -11.93
C ILE A 47 2.72 9.36 -12.64
N MET A 48 3.48 8.37 -12.15
CA MET A 48 3.64 7.07 -12.81
C MET A 48 2.37 6.22 -12.80
N VAL A 49 1.43 6.46 -11.90
CA VAL A 49 0.10 5.84 -11.94
C VAL A 49 -0.61 6.14 -13.28
N LEU A 50 -0.44 7.36 -13.80
CA LEU A 50 -1.05 7.78 -15.07
C LEU A 50 -0.20 7.36 -16.29
N ILE A 51 1.11 7.60 -16.22
CA ILE A 51 2.02 7.29 -17.32
C ILE A 51 2.20 5.79 -17.50
N GLY A 52 2.22 5.02 -16.41
CA GLY A 52 2.40 3.57 -16.41
C GLY A 52 1.35 2.87 -17.26
N GLY A 53 0.08 3.26 -17.15
CA GLY A 53 -0.99 2.74 -18.00
C GLY A 53 -0.73 2.98 -19.50
N ILE A 54 -0.36 4.21 -19.87
CA ILE A 54 -0.03 4.57 -21.27
C ILE A 54 1.16 3.74 -21.78
N LEU A 55 2.17 3.51 -20.93
CA LEU A 55 3.34 2.71 -21.32
C LEU A 55 2.97 1.23 -21.47
N VAL A 56 2.08 0.70 -20.61
CA VAL A 56 1.56 -0.67 -20.71
C VAL A 56 0.79 -0.84 -22.02
N ASP A 57 -0.08 0.11 -22.38
CA ASP A 57 -0.84 0.08 -23.62
C ASP A 57 0.07 0.13 -24.86
N ARG A 58 1.14 0.93 -24.78
CA ARG A 58 2.08 1.09 -25.90
C ARG A 58 3.02 -0.11 -26.08
N PHE A 59 3.58 -0.63 -24.98
CA PHE A 59 4.60 -1.70 -25.04
C PHE A 59 4.02 -3.11 -24.89
N GLY A 60 2.76 -3.22 -24.43
CA GLY A 60 2.12 -4.48 -24.05
C GLY A 60 2.57 -4.95 -22.67
N THR A 61 1.69 -5.75 -22.03
CA THR A 61 1.86 -6.22 -20.64
C THR A 61 3.18 -6.93 -20.38
N ARG A 62 3.62 -7.81 -21.29
CA ARG A 62 4.85 -8.61 -21.11
C ARG A 62 6.11 -7.76 -21.04
N ARG A 63 6.26 -6.78 -21.99
CA ARG A 63 7.44 -5.91 -22.04
C ARG A 63 7.41 -4.94 -20.88
N ALA A 64 6.25 -4.35 -20.60
CA ALA A 64 6.07 -3.42 -19.51
C ALA A 64 6.39 -4.08 -18.15
N THR A 65 5.85 -5.28 -17.86
CA THR A 65 6.17 -6.02 -16.64
C THR A 65 7.68 -6.27 -16.51
N LEU A 66 8.33 -6.71 -17.60
CA LEU A 66 9.77 -6.99 -17.58
C LEU A 66 10.60 -5.72 -17.31
N TYR A 67 10.32 -4.62 -18.05
CA TYR A 67 11.06 -3.37 -17.90
C TYR A 67 10.87 -2.75 -16.51
N PHE A 68 9.65 -2.69 -16.01
CA PHE A 68 9.39 -2.10 -14.71
C PHE A 68 9.94 -2.95 -13.55
N THR A 69 9.89 -4.29 -13.64
CA THR A 69 10.54 -5.16 -12.67
C THR A 69 12.06 -4.98 -12.70
N PHE A 70 12.67 -4.82 -13.88
CA PHE A 70 14.10 -4.51 -13.99
C PHE A 70 14.45 -3.18 -13.34
N VAL A 71 13.64 -2.14 -13.54
CA VAL A 71 13.83 -0.82 -12.88
C VAL A 71 13.72 -0.96 -11.36
N CYS A 72 12.81 -1.80 -10.84
CA CYS A 72 12.73 -2.11 -9.41
C CYS A 72 14.01 -2.78 -8.88
N VAL A 73 14.54 -3.78 -9.59
CA VAL A 73 15.80 -4.44 -9.21
C VAL A 73 16.96 -3.44 -9.21
N LEU A 74 17.06 -2.61 -10.24
CA LEU A 74 18.09 -1.59 -10.35
C LEU A 74 18.01 -0.59 -9.18
N GLY A 75 16.82 -0.09 -8.87
CA GLY A 75 16.60 0.82 -7.75
C GLY A 75 16.94 0.20 -6.41
N ALA A 76 16.54 -1.06 -6.17
CA ALA A 76 16.89 -1.81 -4.96
C ALA A 76 18.41 -2.02 -4.85
N ALA A 77 19.09 -2.38 -5.96
CA ALA A 77 20.54 -2.55 -6.00
C ALA A 77 21.30 -1.24 -5.70
N ILE A 78 20.87 -0.12 -6.27
CA ILE A 78 21.46 1.19 -5.96
C ILE A 78 21.24 1.55 -4.49
N THR A 79 20.05 1.28 -3.93
CA THR A 79 19.76 1.50 -2.50
C THR A 79 20.72 0.70 -1.61
N ALA A 80 21.05 -0.55 -1.98
CA ALA A 80 21.94 -1.42 -1.23
C ALA A 80 23.44 -1.16 -1.47
N SER A 81 23.81 -0.35 -2.48
CA SER A 81 25.20 -0.21 -2.94
C SER A 81 26.04 0.74 -2.09
N SER A 82 25.45 1.65 -1.32
CA SER A 82 26.17 2.72 -0.65
C SER A 82 25.55 3.05 0.72
N SER A 83 26.41 3.49 1.66
CA SER A 83 26.00 4.05 2.95
C SER A 83 25.60 5.54 2.87
N HIS A 84 25.80 6.20 1.73
CA HIS A 84 25.43 7.60 1.56
C HIS A 84 23.92 7.75 1.34
N PHE A 85 23.30 8.57 2.18
CA PHE A 85 21.86 8.85 2.12
C PHE A 85 21.37 9.22 0.71
N THR A 86 22.06 10.10 0.00
CA THR A 86 21.68 10.57 -1.34
C THR A 86 21.65 9.44 -2.37
N VAL A 87 22.59 8.49 -2.30
CA VAL A 87 22.62 7.32 -3.19
C VAL A 87 21.48 6.36 -2.86
N MET A 88 21.24 6.11 -1.56
CA MET A 88 20.11 5.29 -1.11
C MET A 88 18.77 5.92 -1.55
N ALA A 89 18.61 7.22 -1.38
CA ALA A 89 17.42 7.97 -1.79
C ALA A 89 17.22 7.93 -3.32
N ALA A 90 18.29 8.08 -4.12
CA ALA A 90 18.23 7.94 -5.57
C ALA A 90 17.81 6.53 -5.98
N GLY A 91 18.32 5.49 -5.31
CA GLY A 91 17.90 4.11 -5.51
C GLY A 91 16.40 3.92 -5.21
N ARG A 92 15.90 4.49 -4.10
CA ARG A 92 14.48 4.45 -3.74
C ARG A 92 13.58 5.19 -4.73
N LEU A 93 14.07 6.32 -5.28
CA LEU A 93 13.39 7.05 -6.34
C LEU A 93 13.23 6.18 -7.60
N ILE A 94 14.33 5.56 -8.06
CA ILE A 94 14.33 4.66 -9.22
C ILE A 94 13.44 3.45 -8.96
N PHE A 95 13.48 2.88 -7.75
CA PHE A 95 12.60 1.79 -7.33
C PHE A 95 11.13 2.19 -7.45
N GLY A 96 10.74 3.39 -6.99
CA GLY A 96 9.40 3.93 -7.10
C GLY A 96 8.93 4.10 -8.55
N LEU A 97 9.81 4.56 -9.46
CA LEU A 97 9.49 4.67 -10.91
C LEU A 97 9.04 3.32 -11.51
N GLY A 98 9.66 2.21 -11.05
CA GLY A 98 9.31 0.87 -11.51
C GLY A 98 8.05 0.32 -10.84
N ALA A 99 7.88 0.55 -9.57
CA ALA A 99 6.96 -0.20 -8.70
C ALA A 99 5.48 -0.06 -9.10
N GLU A 100 4.94 1.15 -9.15
CA GLU A 100 3.52 1.36 -9.49
C GLU A 100 3.23 0.97 -10.94
N SER A 101 4.12 1.30 -11.86
CA SER A 101 3.97 0.92 -13.26
C SER A 101 4.01 -0.60 -13.45
N MET A 102 4.80 -1.32 -12.66
CA MET A 102 4.82 -2.79 -12.62
C MET A 102 3.48 -3.34 -12.11
N ILE A 103 2.92 -2.75 -11.04
CA ILE A 103 1.62 -3.14 -10.50
C ILE A 103 0.54 -2.98 -11.58
N VAL A 104 0.52 -1.84 -12.29
CA VAL A 104 -0.40 -1.61 -13.41
C VAL A 104 -0.21 -2.65 -14.51
N ALA A 105 1.02 -2.96 -14.90
CA ALA A 105 1.30 -3.96 -15.94
C ALA A 105 0.82 -5.37 -15.53
N ILE A 106 1.06 -5.76 -14.28
CA ILE A 106 0.65 -7.07 -13.75
C ILE A 106 -0.88 -7.17 -13.64
N THR A 107 -1.54 -6.14 -13.13
CA THR A 107 -3.01 -6.12 -13.02
C THR A 107 -3.66 -6.16 -14.40
N THR A 108 -3.12 -5.43 -15.37
CA THR A 108 -3.58 -5.49 -16.78
C THR A 108 -3.37 -6.89 -17.36
N ALA A 109 -2.21 -7.52 -17.13
CA ALA A 109 -1.94 -8.88 -17.57
C ALA A 109 -2.94 -9.89 -16.98
N LEU A 110 -3.24 -9.80 -15.68
CA LEU A 110 -4.25 -10.64 -15.04
C LEU A 110 -5.64 -10.43 -15.66
N GLY A 111 -6.02 -9.18 -15.94
CA GLY A 111 -7.27 -8.84 -16.60
C GLY A 111 -7.38 -9.39 -18.03
N GLN A 112 -6.26 -9.54 -18.73
CA GLN A 112 -6.22 -10.13 -20.09
C GLN A 112 -6.32 -11.65 -20.07
N TRP A 113 -5.69 -12.31 -19.10
CA TRP A 113 -5.64 -13.78 -19.04
C TRP A 113 -6.79 -14.43 -18.30
N PHE A 114 -7.46 -13.73 -17.39
CA PHE A 114 -8.55 -14.26 -16.58
C PHE A 114 -9.86 -13.51 -16.87
N VAL A 115 -10.93 -14.24 -17.13
CA VAL A 115 -12.24 -13.67 -17.46
C VAL A 115 -13.32 -14.20 -16.50
N GLY A 116 -14.34 -13.39 -16.23
CA GLY A 116 -15.49 -13.78 -15.41
C GLY A 116 -15.10 -14.03 -13.94
N SER A 117 -15.58 -15.15 -13.38
CA SER A 117 -15.39 -15.49 -11.96
C SER A 117 -13.92 -15.79 -11.59
N GLN A 118 -13.10 -16.19 -12.54
CA GLN A 118 -11.67 -16.48 -12.31
C GLN A 118 -10.83 -15.21 -12.11
N LEU A 119 -11.28 -14.08 -12.65
CA LEU A 119 -10.59 -12.80 -12.52
C LEU A 119 -10.47 -12.38 -11.05
N GLY A 120 -11.55 -12.44 -10.28
CA GLY A 120 -11.54 -12.10 -8.86
C GLY A 120 -10.58 -12.98 -8.06
N PHE A 121 -10.54 -14.29 -8.35
CA PHE A 121 -9.59 -15.20 -7.71
C PHE A 121 -8.13 -14.84 -8.05
N ALA A 122 -7.83 -14.57 -9.33
CA ALA A 122 -6.49 -14.21 -9.77
C ALA A 122 -5.98 -12.91 -9.11
N PHE A 123 -6.83 -11.88 -9.03
CA PHE A 123 -6.51 -10.63 -8.33
C PHE A 123 -6.33 -10.86 -6.83
N GLY A 124 -7.21 -11.63 -6.20
CA GLY A 124 -7.12 -11.98 -4.78
C GLY A 124 -5.81 -12.70 -4.46
N LEU A 125 -5.44 -13.71 -5.26
CA LEU A 125 -4.19 -14.45 -5.12
C LEU A 125 -2.96 -13.54 -5.31
N ASN A 126 -2.99 -12.68 -6.34
CA ASN A 126 -1.92 -11.71 -6.58
C ASN A 126 -1.72 -10.76 -5.39
N LEU A 127 -2.80 -10.25 -4.82
CA LEU A 127 -2.75 -9.38 -3.64
C LEU A 127 -2.25 -10.14 -2.41
N SER A 128 -2.66 -11.39 -2.21
CA SER A 128 -2.19 -12.23 -1.10
C SER A 128 -0.68 -12.48 -1.20
N ILE A 129 -0.15 -12.73 -2.40
CA ILE A 129 1.29 -12.89 -2.64
C ILE A 129 2.05 -11.58 -2.38
N ALA A 130 1.50 -10.43 -2.78
CA ALA A 130 2.05 -9.12 -2.45
C ALA A 130 2.13 -8.89 -0.92
N ARG A 131 1.04 -9.19 -0.20
CA ARG A 131 0.99 -9.10 1.27
C ARG A 131 1.97 -10.06 1.95
N ALA A 132 2.17 -11.26 1.38
CA ALA A 132 3.18 -12.19 1.85
C ALA A 132 4.60 -11.62 1.71
N GLY A 133 4.88 -10.82 0.69
CA GLY A 133 6.14 -10.09 0.55
C GLY A 133 6.37 -9.10 1.71
N SER A 134 5.37 -8.29 2.04
CA SER A 134 5.40 -7.37 3.18
C SER A 134 5.56 -8.11 4.52
N LEU A 135 4.81 -9.19 4.72
CA LEU A 135 4.93 -10.05 5.90
C LEU A 135 6.34 -10.62 6.03
N ALA A 136 6.90 -11.13 4.94
CA ALA A 136 8.25 -11.68 4.91
C ALA A 136 9.31 -10.62 5.26
N ALA A 137 9.12 -9.37 4.82
CA ALA A 137 10.01 -8.24 5.16
C ALA A 137 9.96 -7.93 6.67
N ASP A 138 8.77 -7.82 7.25
CA ASP A 138 8.61 -7.57 8.69
C ASP A 138 9.17 -8.71 9.55
N LEU A 139 9.01 -9.96 9.11
CA LEU A 139 9.52 -11.14 9.80
C LEU A 139 11.01 -11.42 9.49
N SER A 140 11.63 -10.68 8.58
CA SER A 140 13.02 -10.95 8.16
C SER A 140 14.04 -10.88 9.31
N PRO A 141 13.90 -10.05 10.36
CA PRO A 141 14.77 -10.12 11.53
C PRO A 141 14.73 -11.47 12.26
N THR A 142 13.65 -12.25 12.07
CA THR A 142 13.51 -13.59 12.66
C THR A 142 14.11 -14.67 11.77
N TRP A 143 13.65 -14.78 10.51
CA TRP A 143 14.06 -15.87 9.61
C TRP A 143 15.38 -15.61 8.88
N ALA A 144 15.80 -14.36 8.77
CA ALA A 144 17.05 -13.93 8.15
C ALA A 144 17.98 -13.20 9.15
N LYS A 145 17.94 -13.58 10.43
CA LYS A 145 18.68 -12.93 11.52
C LYS A 145 20.17 -12.75 11.19
N THR A 146 20.81 -13.74 10.59
CA THR A 146 22.23 -13.69 10.20
C THR A 146 22.57 -12.50 9.28
N PHE A 147 21.66 -12.06 8.44
CA PHE A 147 21.85 -10.89 7.58
C PHE A 147 21.84 -9.59 8.42
N TYR A 148 20.98 -9.50 9.43
CA TYR A 148 20.95 -8.34 10.34
C TYR A 148 22.16 -8.30 11.25
N ASP A 149 22.63 -9.45 11.73
CA ASP A 149 23.85 -9.56 12.54
C ASP A 149 25.13 -9.20 11.74
N ALA A 150 25.11 -9.38 10.41
CA ALA A 150 26.21 -9.06 9.51
C ALA A 150 26.29 -7.55 9.14
N GLY A 151 25.27 -6.76 9.49
CA GLY A 151 25.25 -5.31 9.29
C GLY A 151 24.09 -4.80 8.44
N TRP A 152 23.99 -3.49 8.30
CA TRP A 152 22.87 -2.79 7.65
C TRP A 152 22.67 -3.12 6.17
N GLN A 153 23.76 -3.45 5.45
CA GLN A 153 23.73 -3.66 4.00
C GLN A 153 23.11 -5.02 3.61
N GLN A 154 23.37 -6.05 4.41
CA GLN A 154 22.99 -7.42 4.08
C GLN A 154 21.48 -7.64 3.92
N PRO A 155 20.60 -7.09 4.79
CA PRO A 155 19.15 -7.17 4.57
C PRO A 155 18.68 -6.46 3.31
N LEU A 156 19.36 -5.38 2.88
CA LEU A 156 19.07 -4.71 1.61
C LEU A 156 19.49 -5.56 0.40
N LEU A 157 20.63 -6.25 0.48
CA LEU A 157 21.04 -7.21 -0.55
C LEU A 157 20.10 -8.41 -0.64
N LEU A 158 19.54 -8.85 0.48
CA LEU A 158 18.47 -9.86 0.49
C LEU A 158 17.22 -9.33 -0.25
N ALA A 159 16.84 -8.07 -0.06
CA ALA A 159 15.76 -7.46 -0.81
C ALA A 159 16.05 -7.41 -2.33
N VAL A 160 17.29 -7.09 -2.72
CA VAL A 160 17.72 -7.16 -4.14
C VAL A 160 17.60 -8.59 -4.68
N ALA A 161 18.01 -9.60 -3.92
CA ALA A 161 17.91 -11.00 -4.34
C ALA A 161 16.45 -11.41 -4.58
N LEU A 162 15.52 -11.04 -3.68
CA LEU A 162 14.10 -11.34 -3.82
C LEU A 162 13.46 -10.57 -4.98
N CYS A 163 13.84 -9.31 -5.22
CA CYS A 163 13.43 -8.59 -6.41
C CYS A 163 13.96 -9.26 -7.69
N THR A 164 15.18 -9.79 -7.65
CA THR A 164 15.77 -10.51 -8.80
C THR A 164 15.03 -11.82 -9.10
N VAL A 165 14.57 -12.54 -8.06
CA VAL A 165 13.66 -13.68 -8.25
C VAL A 165 12.36 -13.25 -8.93
N GLY A 166 11.82 -12.07 -8.56
CA GLY A 166 10.69 -11.44 -9.25
C GLY A 166 10.97 -11.14 -10.72
N LEU A 167 12.18 -10.66 -11.04
CA LEU A 167 12.60 -10.40 -12.42
C LEU A 167 12.70 -11.71 -13.23
N LEU A 168 13.22 -12.79 -12.65
CA LEU A 168 13.22 -14.11 -13.29
C LEU A 168 11.80 -14.60 -13.57
N GLY A 169 10.86 -14.38 -12.65
CA GLY A 169 9.43 -14.63 -12.86
C GLY A 169 8.85 -13.82 -14.02
N SER A 170 9.24 -12.55 -14.15
CA SER A 170 8.82 -11.67 -15.25
C SER A 170 9.43 -12.07 -16.60
N ILE A 171 10.67 -12.56 -16.63
CA ILE A 171 11.29 -13.15 -17.81
C ILE A 171 10.54 -14.42 -18.24
N GLY A 172 10.20 -15.29 -17.28
CA GLY A 172 9.40 -16.49 -17.54
C GLY A 172 8.04 -16.13 -18.14
N TYR A 173 7.35 -15.13 -17.58
CA TYR A 173 6.10 -14.62 -18.12
C TYR A 173 6.27 -14.09 -19.56
N PHE A 174 7.30 -13.28 -19.80
CA PHE A 174 7.60 -12.76 -21.14
C PHE A 174 7.77 -13.87 -22.19
N VAL A 175 8.48 -14.94 -21.84
CA VAL A 175 8.70 -16.08 -22.74
C VAL A 175 7.40 -16.84 -23.01
N LEU A 176 6.63 -17.12 -21.96
CA LEU A 176 5.38 -17.89 -22.08
C LEU A 176 4.31 -17.12 -22.87
N GLU A 177 4.12 -15.84 -22.58
CA GLU A 177 3.16 -14.99 -23.29
C GLU A 177 3.56 -14.84 -24.77
N SER A 178 4.87 -14.66 -25.07
CA SER A 178 5.36 -14.62 -26.44
C SER A 178 5.06 -15.89 -27.23
N ARG A 179 5.13 -17.06 -26.58
CA ARG A 179 4.76 -18.34 -27.19
C ARG A 179 3.25 -18.46 -27.38
N ALA A 180 2.47 -18.01 -26.40
CA ALA A 180 1.00 -18.06 -26.44
C ALA A 180 0.44 -17.13 -27.54
N GLU A 181 0.94 -15.89 -27.65
CA GLU A 181 0.54 -14.96 -28.73
C GLU A 181 0.78 -15.55 -30.13
N ARG A 182 1.94 -16.20 -30.33
CA ARG A 182 2.26 -16.85 -31.62
C ARG A 182 1.32 -18.03 -31.92
N ARG A 183 0.90 -18.77 -30.89
CA ARG A 183 0.08 -19.99 -31.03
C ARG A 183 -1.40 -19.70 -31.19
N PHE A 184 -1.92 -18.70 -30.44
CA PHE A 184 -3.36 -18.45 -30.31
C PHE A 184 -3.84 -17.17 -31.02
N LYS A 185 -2.95 -16.41 -31.68
CA LYS A 185 -3.26 -15.13 -32.38
C LYS A 185 -4.12 -14.20 -31.51
N LEU A 186 -3.72 -14.01 -30.23
CA LEU A 186 -4.49 -13.23 -29.28
C LEU A 186 -4.61 -11.77 -29.77
N GLU A 187 -5.84 -11.27 -29.83
CA GLU A 187 -6.11 -9.87 -30.13
C GLU A 187 -5.68 -9.02 -28.91
N ARG A 188 -5.10 -7.87 -29.18
CA ARG A 188 -4.77 -6.91 -28.12
C ARG A 188 -6.05 -6.22 -27.66
N PRO A 189 -6.29 -6.09 -26.37
CA PRO A 189 -7.39 -5.28 -25.86
C PRO A 189 -7.32 -3.86 -26.40
N ALA A 190 -8.48 -3.23 -26.54
CA ALA A 190 -8.56 -1.81 -26.87
C ALA A 190 -7.79 -0.97 -25.84
N ALA A 191 -7.13 0.09 -26.30
CA ALA A 191 -6.39 1.00 -25.43
C ALA A 191 -7.29 1.54 -24.30
N ALA A 192 -6.73 1.62 -23.10
CA ALA A 192 -7.44 2.18 -21.96
C ALA A 192 -7.85 3.63 -22.22
N GLU A 193 -8.95 4.03 -21.62
CA GLU A 193 -9.46 5.39 -21.76
C GLU A 193 -8.44 6.41 -21.26
N ARG A 194 -8.32 7.52 -22.02
CA ARG A 194 -7.36 8.57 -21.68
C ARG A 194 -7.79 9.33 -20.45
N PHE A 195 -6.86 9.58 -19.55
CA PHE A 195 -7.05 10.48 -18.41
C PHE A 195 -7.38 11.90 -18.89
N VAL A 196 -8.52 12.44 -18.43
CA VAL A 196 -8.98 13.76 -18.83
C VAL A 196 -9.04 14.70 -17.62
N TRP A 197 -8.09 15.64 -17.53
CA TRP A 197 -7.99 16.62 -16.43
C TRP A 197 -9.28 17.42 -16.19
N ARG A 198 -10.06 17.69 -17.26
CA ARG A 198 -11.30 18.46 -17.17
C ARG A 198 -12.40 17.75 -16.38
N ASP A 199 -12.34 16.43 -16.27
CA ASP A 199 -13.34 15.62 -15.58
C ASP A 199 -13.15 15.60 -14.06
N LEU A 200 -12.02 16.08 -13.54
CA LEU A 200 -11.71 16.12 -12.11
C LEU A 200 -12.76 16.93 -11.31
N TRP A 201 -13.25 18.01 -11.87
CA TRP A 201 -14.22 18.90 -11.21
C TRP A 201 -15.67 18.42 -11.31
N ARG A 202 -15.92 17.30 -12.01
CA ARG A 202 -17.26 16.75 -12.24
C ARG A 202 -17.62 15.60 -11.31
N PHE A 203 -16.67 15.17 -10.46
CA PHE A 203 -16.96 14.10 -9.51
C PHE A 203 -17.89 14.55 -8.40
N ASP A 204 -18.82 13.66 -8.01
CA ASP A 204 -19.76 13.90 -6.92
C ASP A 204 -19.06 14.05 -5.56
N ARG A 205 -19.74 14.67 -4.60
CA ARG A 205 -19.21 14.85 -3.23
C ARG A 205 -18.91 13.53 -2.54
N SER A 206 -19.67 12.48 -2.80
CA SER A 206 -19.40 11.14 -2.24
C SER A 206 -18.04 10.59 -2.69
N TYR A 207 -17.65 10.83 -3.94
CA TYR A 207 -16.32 10.47 -4.43
C TYR A 207 -15.20 11.21 -3.65
N TRP A 208 -15.38 12.49 -3.38
CA TRP A 208 -14.40 13.27 -2.62
C TRP A 208 -14.32 12.85 -1.16
N TYR A 209 -15.43 12.42 -0.54
CA TYR A 209 -15.41 11.86 0.80
C TYR A 209 -14.65 10.52 0.84
N VAL A 210 -14.87 9.63 -0.14
CA VAL A 210 -14.12 8.38 -0.27
C VAL A 210 -12.63 8.66 -0.54
N THR A 211 -12.31 9.63 -1.38
CA THR A 211 -10.94 10.06 -1.66
C THR A 211 -10.27 10.64 -0.42
N GLY A 212 -10.93 11.52 0.31
CA GLY A 212 -10.43 12.07 1.58
C GLY A 212 -10.17 10.97 2.62
N LEU A 213 -11.09 10.01 2.74
CA LEU A 213 -10.90 8.83 3.58
C LEU A 213 -9.69 7.99 3.12
N CYS A 214 -9.54 7.76 1.82
CA CYS A 214 -8.39 7.05 1.25
C CYS A 214 -7.08 7.72 1.63
N VAL A 215 -6.97 9.03 1.37
CA VAL A 215 -5.75 9.79 1.66
C VAL A 215 -5.41 9.74 3.15
N THR A 216 -6.36 10.04 4.04
CA THR A 216 -6.12 10.05 5.48
C THR A 216 -5.78 8.66 6.01
N PHE A 217 -6.50 7.62 5.60
CA PHE A 217 -6.28 6.25 6.02
C PHE A 217 -4.88 5.75 5.63
N TYR A 218 -4.52 5.88 4.37
CA TYR A 218 -3.23 5.39 3.88
C TYR A 218 -2.06 6.22 4.39
N SER A 219 -2.25 7.55 4.59
CA SER A 219 -1.25 8.44 5.19
C SER A 219 -0.98 8.17 6.68
N VAL A 220 -1.85 7.44 7.35
CA VAL A 220 -1.63 6.94 8.70
C VAL A 220 -0.94 5.58 8.67
N ILE A 221 -1.56 4.61 7.99
CA ILE A 221 -1.14 3.21 8.05
C ILE A 221 0.27 3.01 7.51
N PHE A 222 0.58 3.52 6.31
CA PHE A 222 1.86 3.24 5.69
C PHE A 222 3.03 3.97 6.35
N PRO A 223 2.98 5.30 6.64
CA PRO A 223 4.06 5.95 7.37
C PRO A 223 4.27 5.33 8.76
N PHE A 224 3.21 5.01 9.49
CA PHE A 224 3.36 4.32 10.78
C PHE A 224 3.98 2.94 10.57
N ARG A 225 3.29 2.04 9.89
CA ARG A 225 3.63 0.62 9.80
C ARG A 225 4.89 0.34 8.96
N SER A 226 5.00 0.95 7.76
CA SER A 226 6.09 0.65 6.82
C SER A 226 7.36 1.47 7.06
N THR A 227 7.35 2.38 8.05
CA THR A 227 8.51 3.23 8.32
C THR A 227 8.88 3.27 9.80
N PHE A 228 7.95 3.60 10.70
CA PHE A 228 8.29 3.95 12.07
C PHE A 228 7.83 2.95 13.14
N ALA A 229 6.86 2.05 12.88
CA ALA A 229 6.26 1.20 13.90
C ALA A 229 7.26 0.24 14.56
N ILE A 230 8.10 -0.45 13.78
CA ILE A 230 9.07 -1.39 14.34
C ILE A 230 10.04 -0.65 15.28
N LYS A 231 10.59 0.49 14.83
CA LYS A 231 11.46 1.31 15.65
C LYS A 231 10.74 1.85 16.91
N TYR A 232 9.50 2.31 16.77
CA TYR A 232 8.68 2.75 17.89
C TYR A 232 8.46 1.63 18.91
N PHE A 233 8.14 0.42 18.47
CA PHE A 233 7.97 -0.73 19.37
C PHE A 233 9.26 -1.10 20.10
N GLN A 234 10.42 -1.01 19.43
CA GLN A 234 11.72 -1.22 20.07
C GLN A 234 12.01 -0.14 21.12
N HIS A 235 11.87 1.12 20.79
CA HIS A 235 12.28 2.24 21.62
C HIS A 235 11.28 2.54 22.76
N ALA A 236 9.99 2.53 22.47
CA ALA A 236 8.96 2.91 23.45
C ALA A 236 8.50 1.74 24.31
N HIS A 237 8.61 0.51 23.82
CA HIS A 237 8.12 -0.67 24.55
C HIS A 237 9.22 -1.70 24.86
N GLY A 238 10.47 -1.42 24.50
CA GLY A 238 11.62 -2.27 24.81
C GLY A 238 11.63 -3.63 24.10
N LEU A 239 10.88 -3.78 23.01
CA LEU A 239 10.85 -5.02 22.26
C LEU A 239 12.16 -5.23 21.50
N SER A 240 12.60 -6.48 21.38
CA SER A 240 13.66 -6.84 20.44
C SER A 240 13.22 -6.57 19.00
N LEU A 241 14.19 -6.45 18.08
CA LEU A 241 13.89 -6.25 16.65
C LEU A 241 12.99 -7.38 16.10
N GLN A 242 13.22 -8.61 16.55
CA GLN A 242 12.43 -9.78 16.15
C GLN A 242 10.99 -9.66 16.62
N GLU A 243 10.78 -9.35 17.91
CA GLU A 243 9.43 -9.19 18.47
C GLU A 243 8.69 -8.02 17.84
N ALA A 244 9.35 -6.88 17.63
CA ALA A 244 8.77 -5.71 16.98
C ALA A 244 8.40 -6.00 15.51
N GLY A 245 9.26 -6.72 14.79
CA GLY A 245 9.01 -7.17 13.42
C GLY A 245 7.85 -8.17 13.35
N GLN A 246 7.79 -9.15 14.25
CA GLN A 246 6.66 -10.07 14.35
C GLN A 246 5.35 -9.32 14.63
N MET A 247 5.35 -8.42 15.61
CA MET A 247 4.19 -7.61 15.96
C MET A 247 3.66 -6.84 14.75
N ASN A 248 4.55 -6.17 14.00
CA ASN A 248 4.19 -5.42 12.81
C ASN A 248 3.70 -6.34 11.67
N GLY A 249 4.35 -7.48 11.46
CA GLY A 249 4.04 -8.45 10.40
C GLY A 249 2.67 -9.12 10.55
N TYR A 250 2.18 -9.32 11.77
CA TYR A 250 0.88 -9.93 12.00
C TYR A 250 -0.28 -9.13 11.40
N VAL A 251 -0.12 -7.83 11.19
CA VAL A 251 -1.10 -7.00 10.46
C VAL A 251 -1.31 -7.55 9.04
N PHE A 252 -0.23 -7.93 8.35
CA PHE A 252 -0.33 -8.52 7.02
C PHE A 252 -0.77 -9.97 7.03
N ALA A 253 -0.30 -10.75 8.00
CA ALA A 253 -0.77 -12.13 8.17
C ALA A 253 -2.30 -12.15 8.32
N ALA A 254 -2.86 -11.28 9.14
CA ALA A 254 -4.31 -11.12 9.28
C ALA A 254 -4.95 -10.66 7.97
N ALA A 255 -4.37 -9.67 7.28
CA ALA A 255 -4.94 -9.09 6.07
C ALA A 255 -5.04 -10.07 4.89
N ILE A 256 -4.13 -11.04 4.78
CA ILE A 256 -4.20 -12.09 3.74
C ILE A 256 -5.54 -12.82 3.77
N PHE A 257 -6.05 -13.11 4.95
CA PHE A 257 -7.32 -13.85 5.13
C PHE A 257 -8.51 -12.94 5.38
N ALA A 258 -8.33 -11.90 6.19
CA ALA A 258 -9.42 -11.03 6.62
C ALA A 258 -9.92 -10.11 5.50
N THR A 259 -9.05 -9.61 4.59
CA THR A 259 -9.49 -8.72 3.52
C THR A 259 -10.49 -9.38 2.56
N PRO A 260 -10.26 -10.60 2.04
CA PRO A 260 -11.27 -11.32 1.25
C PRO A 260 -12.56 -11.61 2.04
N ALA A 261 -12.43 -12.01 3.31
CA ALA A 261 -13.57 -12.30 4.16
C ALA A 261 -14.45 -11.05 4.39
N PHE A 262 -13.85 -9.90 4.66
CA PHE A 262 -14.58 -8.63 4.78
C PHE A 262 -15.19 -8.18 3.46
N GLY A 263 -14.52 -8.37 2.33
CA GLY A 263 -15.09 -8.11 1.01
C GLY A 263 -16.38 -8.91 0.79
N LEU A 264 -16.36 -10.22 1.05
CA LEU A 264 -17.54 -11.08 0.94
C LEU A 264 -18.64 -10.69 1.94
N LEU A 265 -18.30 -10.34 3.17
CA LEU A 265 -19.24 -9.87 4.19
C LEU A 265 -19.95 -8.60 3.72
N VAL A 266 -19.20 -7.62 3.26
CA VAL A 266 -19.73 -6.34 2.81
C VAL A 266 -20.58 -6.49 1.56
N ASP A 267 -20.21 -7.35 0.63
CA ASP A 267 -21.02 -7.62 -0.55
C ASP A 267 -22.37 -8.27 -0.22
N ARG A 268 -22.44 -9.08 0.85
CA ARG A 268 -23.69 -9.69 1.34
C ARG A 268 -24.57 -8.70 2.11
N VAL A 269 -23.96 -7.97 3.04
CA VAL A 269 -24.67 -7.07 3.97
C VAL A 269 -25.05 -5.76 3.29
N GLY A 270 -24.22 -5.25 2.35
CA GLY A 270 -24.26 -3.87 1.90
C GLY A 270 -23.66 -2.96 2.97
N ARG A 271 -24.24 -1.76 3.18
CA ARG A 271 -23.86 -0.78 4.21
C ARG A 271 -22.38 -0.40 4.17
N ARG A 272 -21.86 -0.21 2.96
CA ARG A 272 -20.43 0.05 2.71
C ARG A 272 -19.91 1.25 3.49
N ALA A 273 -20.64 2.37 3.53
CA ALA A 273 -20.22 3.55 4.27
C ALA A 273 -20.21 3.31 5.78
N LEU A 274 -21.13 2.50 6.33
CA LEU A 274 -21.12 2.09 7.74
C LEU A 274 -19.85 1.29 8.09
N PHE A 275 -19.44 0.34 7.23
CA PHE A 275 -18.18 -0.40 7.44
C PHE A 275 -16.95 0.50 7.36
N MET A 276 -16.96 1.53 6.50
CA MET A 276 -15.87 2.53 6.47
C MET A 276 -15.82 3.35 7.76
N VAL A 277 -16.97 3.75 8.33
CA VAL A 277 -17.03 4.42 9.63
C VAL A 277 -16.44 3.52 10.72
N PHE A 278 -16.86 2.27 10.78
CA PHE A 278 -16.37 1.33 11.78
C PHE A 278 -14.85 1.10 11.67
N GLY A 279 -14.34 0.83 10.47
CA GLY A 279 -12.89 0.63 10.24
C GLY A 279 -12.07 1.88 10.57
N SER A 280 -12.58 3.08 10.27
CA SER A 280 -11.92 4.34 10.59
C SER A 280 -11.92 4.63 12.09
N LEU A 281 -13.00 4.30 12.79
CA LEU A 281 -13.08 4.41 14.26
C LEU A 281 -12.07 3.47 14.94
N LEU A 282 -11.93 2.23 14.44
CA LEU A 282 -10.90 1.32 14.94
C LEU A 282 -9.51 1.94 14.78
N LEU A 283 -9.18 2.49 13.61
CA LEU A 283 -7.88 3.14 13.38
C LEU A 283 -7.67 4.33 14.32
N PHE A 284 -8.69 5.16 14.53
CA PHE A 284 -8.61 6.30 15.44
C PHE A 284 -8.31 5.87 16.89
N THR A 285 -8.93 4.80 17.38
CA THR A 285 -8.76 4.35 18.77
C THR A 285 -7.37 3.80 19.08
N ILE A 286 -6.61 3.37 18.06
CA ILE A 286 -5.29 2.76 18.24
C ILE A 286 -4.28 3.75 18.83
N PHE A 287 -4.23 4.97 18.31
CA PHE A 287 -3.21 5.94 18.71
C PHE A 287 -3.37 6.45 20.14
N PRO A 288 -4.57 6.77 20.64
CA PRO A 288 -4.78 7.00 22.07
C PRO A 288 -4.41 5.80 22.95
N ILE A 289 -4.69 4.56 22.50
CA ILE A 289 -4.29 3.36 23.24
C ILE A 289 -2.77 3.28 23.32
N LEU A 290 -2.05 3.44 22.22
CA LEU A 290 -0.58 3.43 22.19
C LEU A 290 0.04 4.59 22.99
N ALA A 291 -0.62 5.75 23.03
CA ALA A 291 -0.11 6.95 23.69
C ALA A 291 -0.30 6.95 25.22
N TYR A 292 -1.42 6.41 25.70
CA TYR A 292 -1.86 6.64 27.09
C TYR A 292 -2.13 5.38 27.90
N THR A 293 -2.04 4.19 27.28
CA THR A 293 -2.32 2.95 28.00
C THR A 293 -1.12 2.01 27.96
N ASN A 294 -0.99 1.22 29.02
CA ASN A 294 -0.02 0.12 29.09
C ASN A 294 -0.68 -1.21 28.69
N TRP A 295 -1.68 -1.16 27.82
CA TRP A 295 -2.35 -2.36 27.34
C TRP A 295 -1.40 -3.22 26.51
N ASN A 296 -1.70 -4.50 26.46
CA ASN A 296 -0.92 -5.41 25.62
C ASN A 296 -0.93 -4.93 24.16
N LEU A 297 0.24 -4.74 23.58
CA LEU A 297 0.42 -4.25 22.20
C LEU A 297 -0.32 -5.09 21.13
N TRP A 298 -0.60 -6.37 21.43
CA TRP A 298 -1.40 -7.22 20.57
C TRP A 298 -2.81 -6.68 20.32
N ILE A 299 -3.38 -5.93 21.26
CA ILE A 299 -4.68 -5.27 21.09
C ILE A 299 -4.59 -4.23 19.96
N SER A 300 -3.59 -3.34 20.05
CA SER A 300 -3.37 -2.33 19.01
C SER A 300 -3.06 -2.97 17.64
N THR A 301 -2.22 -4.01 17.62
CA THR A 301 -1.90 -4.76 16.39
C THR A 301 -3.14 -5.42 15.78
N ALA A 302 -4.00 -6.03 16.59
CA ALA A 302 -5.25 -6.62 16.14
C ALA A 302 -6.20 -5.57 15.56
N LEU A 303 -6.34 -4.42 16.22
CA LEU A 303 -7.17 -3.31 15.75
C LEU A 303 -6.64 -2.74 14.43
N ILE A 304 -5.31 -2.57 14.29
CA ILE A 304 -4.68 -2.18 13.02
C ILE A 304 -5.01 -3.22 11.94
N GLY A 305 -4.82 -4.51 12.23
CA GLY A 305 -5.08 -5.61 11.29
C GLY A 305 -6.52 -5.64 10.79
N ILE A 306 -7.49 -5.48 11.69
CA ILE A 306 -8.91 -5.42 11.35
C ILE A 306 -9.20 -4.19 10.48
N SER A 307 -8.76 -3.00 10.91
CA SER A 307 -8.97 -1.76 10.17
C SER A 307 -8.33 -1.81 8.78
N PHE A 308 -7.07 -2.28 8.70
CA PHE A 308 -6.30 -2.40 7.46
C PHE A 308 -6.88 -3.45 6.49
N SER A 309 -7.57 -4.45 7.00
CA SER A 309 -8.26 -5.44 6.18
C SER A 309 -9.62 -4.96 5.71
N LEU A 310 -10.37 -4.26 6.59
CA LEU A 310 -11.75 -3.86 6.34
C LEU A 310 -11.82 -2.64 5.41
N VAL A 311 -11.11 -1.55 5.73
CA VAL A 311 -11.27 -0.28 4.99
C VAL A 311 -10.93 -0.43 3.51
N PRO A 312 -9.79 -0.99 3.09
CA PRO A 312 -9.49 -1.18 1.66
C PRO A 312 -10.46 -2.13 0.95
N ALA A 313 -10.95 -3.19 1.65
CA ALA A 313 -11.91 -4.14 1.10
C ALA A 313 -13.24 -3.48 0.71
N VAL A 314 -13.57 -2.35 1.34
CA VAL A 314 -14.80 -1.61 1.08
C VAL A 314 -14.58 -0.39 0.20
N LEU A 315 -13.51 0.35 0.46
CA LEU A 315 -13.22 1.66 -0.14
C LEU A 315 -13.01 1.54 -1.66
N TRP A 316 -12.09 0.67 -2.10
CA TRP A 316 -11.76 0.51 -3.51
C TRP A 316 -12.96 0.01 -4.36
N PRO A 317 -13.71 -1.02 -3.93
CA PRO A 317 -14.90 -1.46 -4.65
C PRO A 317 -16.08 -0.47 -4.58
N SER A 318 -16.01 0.60 -3.79
CA SER A 318 -17.05 1.63 -3.76
C SER A 318 -16.91 2.67 -4.87
N VAL A 319 -15.71 2.87 -5.41
CA VAL A 319 -15.44 3.86 -6.46
C VAL A 319 -16.32 3.66 -7.71
N PRO A 320 -16.51 2.43 -8.26
CA PRO A 320 -17.37 2.23 -9.43
C PRO A 320 -18.85 2.55 -9.21
N HIS A 321 -19.30 2.71 -7.98
CA HIS A 321 -20.65 3.16 -7.67
C HIS A 321 -20.80 4.68 -7.67
N LEU A 322 -19.69 5.41 -7.55
CA LEU A 322 -19.62 6.86 -7.41
C LEU A 322 -19.16 7.58 -8.67
N VAL A 323 -18.57 6.83 -9.61
CA VAL A 323 -17.95 7.36 -10.82
C VAL A 323 -18.53 6.65 -12.03
N GLU A 324 -18.88 7.41 -13.07
CA GLU A 324 -19.35 6.84 -14.34
C GLU A 324 -18.29 5.89 -14.95
N ALA A 325 -18.74 4.82 -15.62
CA ALA A 325 -17.87 3.78 -16.18
C ALA A 325 -16.78 4.35 -17.11
N ASN A 326 -17.13 5.37 -17.92
CA ASN A 326 -16.21 6.06 -18.83
C ASN A 326 -15.19 6.98 -18.15
N ARG A 327 -15.22 7.11 -16.82
CA ARG A 327 -14.31 7.95 -16.00
C ARG A 327 -13.63 7.20 -14.86
N LEU A 328 -13.85 5.89 -14.78
CA LEU A 328 -13.29 5.07 -13.71
C LEU A 328 -11.76 5.14 -13.64
N GLY A 329 -11.08 5.10 -14.79
CA GLY A 329 -9.62 5.23 -14.86
C GLY A 329 -9.14 6.57 -14.28
N THR A 330 -9.82 7.67 -14.63
CA THR A 330 -9.53 9.00 -14.05
C THR A 330 -9.80 9.04 -12.55
N GLY A 331 -10.90 8.46 -12.10
CA GLY A 331 -11.24 8.40 -10.68
C GLY A 331 -10.22 7.64 -9.85
N TYR A 332 -9.87 6.42 -10.26
CA TYR A 332 -8.84 5.64 -9.58
C TYR A 332 -7.46 6.30 -9.63
N GLY A 333 -7.06 6.84 -10.79
CA GLY A 333 -5.78 7.53 -10.97
C GLY A 333 -5.65 8.74 -10.05
N LEU A 334 -6.68 9.60 -9.99
CA LEU A 334 -6.69 10.76 -9.09
C LEU A 334 -6.63 10.36 -7.62
N MET A 335 -7.43 9.37 -7.21
CA MET A 335 -7.44 8.88 -5.83
C MET A 335 -6.07 8.33 -5.43
N THR A 336 -5.41 7.54 -6.28
CA THR A 336 -4.07 7.00 -6.04
C THR A 336 -3.01 8.10 -6.06
N MET A 337 -3.11 9.09 -6.94
CA MET A 337 -2.21 10.25 -6.97
C MET A 337 -2.27 11.02 -5.64
N LEU A 338 -3.46 11.36 -5.16
CA LEU A 338 -3.65 12.07 -3.89
C LEU A 338 -3.19 11.23 -2.70
N GLN A 339 -3.42 9.92 -2.73
CA GLN A 339 -2.91 8.99 -1.74
C GLN A 339 -1.37 9.03 -1.67
N ASN A 340 -0.67 9.00 -2.81
CA ASN A 340 0.80 9.04 -2.83
C ASN A 340 1.34 10.40 -2.36
N ILE A 341 0.65 11.51 -2.64
CA ILE A 341 0.98 12.82 -2.06
C ILE A 341 0.89 12.76 -0.53
N GLY A 342 -0.18 12.17 0.01
CA GLY A 342 -0.32 11.94 1.44
C GLY A 342 0.80 11.08 2.04
N LEU A 343 1.09 9.93 1.42
CA LEU A 343 2.18 9.03 1.83
C LEU A 343 3.53 9.76 1.87
N MET A 344 3.86 10.50 0.82
CA MET A 344 5.08 11.29 0.75
C MET A 344 5.15 12.33 1.86
N THR A 345 4.09 13.13 1.99
CA THR A 345 4.03 14.24 2.96
C THR A 345 4.16 13.73 4.39
N PHE A 346 3.40 12.71 4.78
CA PHE A 346 3.38 12.27 6.17
C PHE A 346 4.59 11.42 6.57
N ASN A 347 5.27 10.74 5.64
CA ASN A 347 6.59 10.18 5.93
C ASN A 347 7.61 11.27 6.28
N LEU A 348 7.62 12.39 5.55
CA LEU A 348 8.52 13.51 5.81
C LEU A 348 8.16 14.25 7.11
N VAL A 349 6.89 14.58 7.29
CA VAL A 349 6.40 15.31 8.47
C VAL A 349 6.67 14.53 9.76
N VAL A 350 6.39 13.24 9.76
CA VAL A 350 6.61 12.37 10.93
C VAL A 350 8.09 12.22 11.23
N GLY A 351 8.93 12.03 10.21
CA GLY A 351 10.38 11.98 10.40
C GLY A 351 10.91 13.26 11.03
N ALA A 352 10.55 14.43 10.48
CA ALA A 352 10.96 15.73 11.02
C ALA A 352 10.41 15.98 12.43
N LEU A 353 9.19 15.51 12.72
CA LEU A 353 8.59 15.63 14.03
C LEU A 353 9.33 14.79 15.08
N ASN A 354 9.69 13.55 14.76
CA ASN A 354 10.48 12.69 15.61
C ASN A 354 11.87 13.27 15.88
N ASP A 355 12.56 13.77 14.84
CA ASP A 355 13.87 14.42 15.00
C ASP A 355 13.79 15.67 15.89
N SER A 356 12.77 16.51 15.67
CA SER A 356 12.58 17.77 16.45
C SER A 356 12.32 17.50 17.94
N ARG A 357 11.84 16.30 18.28
CA ARG A 357 11.55 15.87 19.64
C ARG A 357 12.59 14.89 20.19
N HIS A 358 13.66 14.63 19.42
CA HIS A 358 14.70 13.67 19.79
C HIS A 358 14.11 12.31 20.19
N ALA A 359 13.15 11.83 19.40
CA ALA A 359 12.49 10.56 19.64
C ALA A 359 13.48 9.40 19.49
N GLY A 360 13.62 8.57 20.51
CA GLY A 360 14.59 7.49 20.53
C GLY A 360 14.42 6.58 21.74
N ALA A 361 15.32 5.61 21.90
CA ALA A 361 15.32 4.71 23.06
C ALA A 361 15.53 5.46 24.39
N ASP A 362 16.36 6.52 24.35
CA ASP A 362 16.62 7.36 25.53
C ASP A 362 15.50 8.38 25.79
N ASN A 363 14.65 8.65 24.80
CA ASN A 363 13.50 9.54 24.92
C ASN A 363 12.27 8.97 24.19
N PRO A 364 11.62 7.94 24.73
CA PRO A 364 10.41 7.33 24.13
C PRO A 364 9.24 8.32 24.04
N GLN A 365 9.18 9.30 24.93
CA GLN A 365 8.15 10.35 24.92
C GLN A 365 8.24 11.27 23.70
N GLY A 366 9.39 11.32 23.04
CA GLY A 366 9.59 12.03 21.79
C GLY A 366 8.67 11.53 20.65
N TYR A 367 8.16 10.30 20.73
CA TYR A 367 7.19 9.75 19.77
C TYR A 367 5.74 10.22 19.98
N MET A 368 5.42 10.85 21.11
CA MET A 368 4.04 11.29 21.39
C MET A 368 3.44 12.20 20.32
N PRO A 369 4.15 13.21 19.77
CA PRO A 369 3.61 14.05 18.70
C PRO A 369 3.30 13.27 17.43
N MET A 370 4.08 12.23 17.09
CA MET A 370 3.79 11.32 15.97
C MET A 370 2.46 10.60 16.20
N LEU A 371 2.23 10.03 17.38
CA LEU A 371 0.97 9.34 17.72
C LEU A 371 -0.22 10.30 17.69
N TRP A 372 -0.06 11.52 18.17
CA TRP A 372 -1.08 12.57 18.09
C TRP A 372 -1.41 12.94 16.65
N LEU A 373 -0.40 13.11 15.81
CA LEU A 373 -0.59 13.44 14.40
C LEU A 373 -1.38 12.34 13.68
N PHE A 374 -1.01 11.07 13.90
CA PHE A 374 -1.74 9.95 13.32
C PHE A 374 -3.15 9.81 13.90
N GLY A 375 -3.33 10.07 15.19
CA GLY A 375 -4.66 10.13 15.80
C GLY A 375 -5.54 11.21 15.17
N LEU A 376 -5.01 12.42 14.97
CA LEU A 376 -5.72 13.53 14.32
C LEU A 376 -6.08 13.19 12.86
N LEU A 377 -5.14 12.64 12.10
CA LEU A 377 -5.42 12.20 10.73
C LEU A 377 -6.50 11.11 10.66
N SER A 378 -6.45 10.16 11.59
CA SER A 378 -7.47 9.11 11.70
C SER A 378 -8.83 9.69 12.03
N LEU A 379 -8.91 10.75 12.87
CA LEU A 379 -10.13 11.48 13.18
C LEU A 379 -10.71 12.13 11.91
N PHE A 380 -9.88 12.77 11.06
CA PHE A 380 -10.34 13.27 9.77
C PHE A 380 -10.89 12.13 8.89
N GLY A 381 -10.26 10.96 8.91
CA GLY A 381 -10.78 9.77 8.23
C GLY A 381 -12.17 9.38 8.72
N VAL A 382 -12.41 9.39 10.04
CA VAL A 382 -13.73 9.16 10.64
C VAL A 382 -14.75 10.21 10.16
N LEU A 383 -14.37 11.49 10.14
CA LEU A 383 -15.25 12.58 9.68
C LEU A 383 -15.64 12.40 8.20
N PHE A 384 -14.70 12.05 7.33
CA PHE A 384 -15.01 11.74 5.93
C PHE A 384 -15.94 10.54 5.79
N ALA A 385 -15.72 9.48 6.57
CA ALA A 385 -16.57 8.28 6.55
C ALA A 385 -17.99 8.58 7.05
N ILE A 386 -18.16 9.41 8.09
CA ILE A 386 -19.46 9.87 8.59
C ILE A 386 -20.15 10.76 7.54
N ALA A 387 -19.43 11.72 6.94
CA ALA A 387 -19.97 12.59 5.89
C ALA A 387 -20.44 11.77 4.68
N LEU A 388 -19.66 10.77 4.27
CA LEU A 388 -20.04 9.82 3.22
C LEU A 388 -21.34 9.10 3.61
N ARG A 389 -21.41 8.52 4.81
CA ARG A 389 -22.58 7.78 5.26
C ARG A 389 -23.83 8.66 5.32
N THR A 390 -23.71 9.86 5.87
CA THR A 390 -24.83 10.82 5.94
C THR A 390 -25.37 11.15 4.54
N ARG A 391 -24.48 11.29 3.56
CA ARG A 391 -24.90 11.56 2.18
C ARG A 391 -25.52 10.32 1.53
N GLU A 392 -24.94 9.13 1.71
CA GLU A 392 -25.41 7.89 1.09
C GLU A 392 -26.72 7.37 1.71
N THR A 393 -27.07 7.77 2.92
CA THR A 393 -28.39 7.50 3.53
C THR A 393 -29.44 8.57 3.17
N GLY A 394 -29.02 9.66 2.55
CA GLY A 394 -29.89 10.76 2.12
C GLY A 394 -30.39 10.61 0.67
N PRO A 395 -31.13 11.61 0.16
CA PRO A 395 -31.77 11.56 -1.17
C PRO A 395 -30.76 11.59 -2.35
N HIS A 396 -29.50 11.90 -2.09
CA HIS A 396 -28.44 11.96 -3.10
C HIS A 396 -27.47 10.75 -2.99
N GLY A 397 -27.90 9.65 -2.40
CA GLY A 397 -27.09 8.45 -2.22
C GLY A 397 -26.96 7.64 -3.52
N HIS A 398 -25.81 6.97 -3.68
CA HIS A 398 -25.46 6.13 -4.82
C HIS A 398 -25.65 4.63 -4.51
N HIS A 399 -26.54 4.31 -3.58
CA HIS A 399 -26.84 2.93 -3.16
C HIS A 399 -25.66 2.18 -2.50
N LEU A 400 -24.66 2.86 -1.92
CA LEU A 400 -23.58 2.22 -1.17
C LEU A 400 -24.09 1.49 0.09
N GLU A 401 -25.23 1.93 0.64
CA GLU A 401 -25.86 1.34 1.82
C GLU A 401 -26.80 0.17 1.48
N SER A 402 -27.10 -0.08 0.19
CA SER A 402 -28.00 -1.16 -0.22
C SER A 402 -27.27 -2.49 -0.37
N SER A 403 -27.92 -3.58 0.03
CA SER A 403 -27.43 -4.96 -0.20
C SER A 403 -27.44 -5.32 -1.69
N ARG A 404 -26.63 -6.32 -2.06
CA ARG A 404 -26.57 -6.83 -3.44
C ARG A 404 -27.93 -7.28 -3.98
N ALA A 405 -28.76 -7.87 -3.14
CA ALA A 405 -30.11 -8.34 -3.51
C ALA A 405 -31.04 -7.19 -3.93
N VAL A 406 -31.00 -6.07 -3.19
CA VAL A 406 -31.80 -4.87 -3.51
C VAL A 406 -31.30 -4.20 -4.79
N ARG A 407 -29.99 -4.22 -5.05
CA ARG A 407 -29.41 -3.65 -6.28
C ARG A 407 -29.79 -4.42 -7.53
N ILE A 408 -29.76 -5.76 -7.48
CA ILE A 408 -30.16 -6.61 -8.62
C ILE A 408 -31.64 -6.41 -8.92
N ALA A 409 -32.51 -6.27 -7.91
CA ALA A 409 -33.91 -6.00 -8.08
C ALA A 409 -34.19 -4.62 -8.72
N ALA A 410 -33.37 -3.62 -8.41
CA ALA A 410 -33.50 -2.24 -8.96
C ALA A 410 -32.96 -2.09 -10.40
N THR A 411 -32.01 -2.94 -10.82
CA THR A 411 -31.44 -2.92 -12.18
C THR A 411 -32.11 -3.90 -13.15
N GLY A 412 -32.94 -4.81 -12.66
CA GLY A 412 -33.68 -5.81 -13.45
C GLY A 412 -35.12 -5.41 -13.77
N SER A 413 -35.54 -4.21 -13.43
CA SER A 413 -36.78 -3.53 -13.84
C SER A 413 -36.46 -2.42 -14.85
#